data_1e1d05824e0e58d11a519da518789f3c
#
_entry.id   1e1d05824e0e58d11a519da518789f3c
#
_cell.length_a   1.000
_cell.length_b   1.000
_cell.length_c   1.000
_cell.angle_alpha   90.00
_cell.angle_beta   90.00
_cell.angle_gamma   90.00
#
_symmetry.space_group_name_H-M   'P 1'
#
loop_
_entity.id
_entity.type
_entity.pdbx_description
1 polymer ?
#
loop_
_entity_poly.entity_id
_entity_poly.type
_entity_poly.pdbx_seq_one_letter_code
_entity_poly.pdbx_strand_id
1 'polypeptide(L)'
;MTISPRQIIACAALSMLAQQFMPNGKRFGLFVWGDSGVGKNAFTDKLAGVMSKVLGKEHKLIDFNCASRMPEDVAGLPYIKKDEENVTTQFAPIYNYSEQGPQGIFRIDEMDRPLVKNVIPAVIKYAIDRTDENVLPLDWFVIGQGNGCSDRDTVELSNHTKGRFVHVYASLNSDAARRDMETYLSTIDADPAIKALHRISPVASDDCFSEHAQHQNRTLEFADCILKAFHQYGDDLRKVGCPVDAILRPLLAGAIGVAAANEVVRLMDFNGLPTLGEIVNDPHAGTVPTDLSLATKYISTLCDFVSCEQEAKQLAKYIARFSDELTRVGMDKLNALWPNTTK
;
A
#
# COMPACT_ATOMS: atom_id res chain seq x y z
N MET A 1 7.14 -17.82 1.08
CA MET A 1 7.96 -16.79 0.40
C MET A 1 7.09 -15.55 0.24
N THR A 2 7.55 -14.43 0.75
CA THR A 2 6.82 -13.15 0.68
C THR A 2 7.34 -12.32 -0.49
N ILE A 3 6.46 -11.51 -1.08
CA ILE A 3 6.77 -10.58 -2.17
C ILE A 3 6.56 -9.14 -1.70
N SER A 4 7.23 -8.18 -2.35
CA SER A 4 6.91 -6.77 -2.14
C SER A 4 5.60 -6.40 -2.85
N PRO A 5 4.91 -5.34 -2.43
CA PRO A 5 3.68 -4.89 -3.06
C PRO A 5 3.83 -4.65 -4.58
N ARG A 6 4.95 -4.07 -5.02
CA ARG A 6 5.22 -3.83 -6.44
C ARG A 6 5.36 -5.12 -7.25
N GLN A 7 5.85 -6.19 -6.65
CA GLN A 7 5.98 -7.50 -7.29
C GLN A 7 4.63 -8.18 -7.56
N ILE A 8 3.53 -7.72 -6.92
CA ILE A 8 2.18 -8.21 -7.20
C ILE A 8 1.85 -8.09 -8.70
N ILE A 9 2.22 -6.98 -9.34
CA ILE A 9 1.98 -6.77 -10.78
C ILE A 9 2.68 -7.83 -11.60
N ALA A 10 3.95 -8.10 -11.31
CA ALA A 10 4.74 -9.10 -12.05
C ALA A 10 4.17 -10.51 -11.87
N CYS A 11 3.84 -10.89 -10.62
CA CYS A 11 3.20 -12.17 -10.33
C CYS A 11 1.86 -12.33 -11.06
N ALA A 12 1.03 -11.29 -11.05
CA ALA A 12 -0.28 -11.31 -11.69
C ALA A 12 -0.16 -11.36 -13.23
N ALA A 13 0.73 -10.55 -13.81
CA ALA A 13 0.96 -10.55 -15.25
C ALA A 13 1.47 -11.92 -15.74
N LEU A 14 2.45 -12.50 -15.05
CA LEU A 14 2.97 -13.82 -15.40
C LEU A 14 1.92 -14.92 -15.24
N SER A 15 1.15 -14.88 -14.15
CA SER A 15 0.05 -15.84 -13.92
C SER A 15 -1.04 -15.72 -14.97
N MET A 16 -1.38 -14.50 -15.40
CA MET A 16 -2.34 -14.27 -16.48
C MET A 16 -1.84 -14.84 -17.82
N LEU A 17 -0.59 -14.59 -18.18
CA LEU A 17 0.01 -15.12 -19.40
C LEU A 17 0.14 -16.65 -19.36
N ALA A 18 0.36 -17.23 -18.18
CA ALA A 18 0.46 -18.67 -18.00
C ALA A 18 -0.86 -19.43 -18.29
N GLN A 19 -2.02 -18.72 -18.28
CA GLN A 19 -3.31 -19.33 -18.58
C GLN A 19 -3.35 -20.00 -19.97
N GLN A 20 -2.64 -19.44 -20.95
CA GLN A 20 -2.61 -19.98 -22.33
C GLN A 20 -1.99 -21.38 -22.42
N PHE A 21 -1.19 -21.78 -21.42
CA PHE A 21 -0.55 -23.09 -21.38
C PHE A 21 -1.35 -24.13 -20.59
N MET A 22 -2.50 -23.75 -20.02
CA MET A 22 -3.33 -24.67 -19.26
C MET A 22 -4.05 -25.65 -20.19
N PRO A 23 -4.01 -26.97 -19.89
CA PRO A 23 -4.67 -27.96 -20.72
C PRO A 23 -6.19 -27.86 -20.61
N ASN A 24 -6.89 -28.20 -21.69
CA ASN A 24 -8.35 -28.32 -21.74
C ASN A 24 -9.14 -27.09 -21.31
N GLY A 25 -8.58 -25.88 -21.53
CA GLY A 25 -9.25 -24.64 -21.19
C GLY A 25 -9.44 -24.39 -19.69
N LYS A 26 -8.82 -25.21 -18.83
CA LYS A 26 -8.83 -24.97 -17.38
C LYS A 26 -8.25 -23.61 -17.06
N ARG A 27 -8.67 -23.04 -15.93
CA ARG A 27 -8.19 -21.75 -15.44
C ARG A 27 -7.83 -21.86 -13.96
N PHE A 28 -6.92 -21.01 -13.53
CA PHE A 28 -6.62 -20.78 -12.12
C PHE A 28 -6.57 -19.26 -11.86
N GLY A 29 -6.79 -18.86 -10.64
CA GLY A 29 -6.61 -17.46 -10.21
C GLY A 29 -5.27 -17.24 -9.52
N LEU A 30 -4.93 -15.99 -9.32
CA LEU A 30 -3.88 -15.58 -8.37
C LEU A 30 -4.54 -15.11 -7.09
N PHE A 31 -4.13 -15.62 -5.94
CA PHE A 31 -4.58 -15.11 -4.64
C PHE A 31 -3.46 -14.30 -3.98
N VAL A 32 -3.74 -13.04 -3.69
CA VAL A 32 -2.81 -12.12 -3.03
C VAL A 32 -3.23 -11.94 -1.57
N TRP A 33 -2.47 -12.56 -0.68
CA TRP A 33 -2.56 -12.34 0.75
C TRP A 33 -1.73 -11.14 1.17
N GLY A 34 -2.13 -10.45 2.21
CA GLY A 34 -1.34 -9.38 2.82
C GLY A 34 -2.20 -8.47 3.67
N ASP A 35 -1.59 -7.83 4.65
CA ASP A 35 -2.29 -6.98 5.60
C ASP A 35 -3.07 -5.84 4.95
N SER A 36 -4.02 -5.28 5.68
CA SER A 36 -4.72 -4.09 5.24
C SER A 36 -3.73 -2.95 4.99
N GLY A 37 -3.93 -2.18 3.92
CA GLY A 37 -3.04 -1.06 3.59
C GLY A 37 -1.72 -1.43 2.90
N VAL A 38 -1.42 -2.71 2.66
CA VAL A 38 -0.20 -3.15 1.95
C VAL A 38 -0.16 -2.71 0.48
N GLY A 39 -1.28 -2.23 -0.07
CA GLY A 39 -1.36 -1.74 -1.45
C GLY A 39 -1.89 -2.75 -2.46
N LYS A 40 -2.52 -3.87 -2.04
CA LYS A 40 -3.07 -4.90 -2.94
C LYS A 40 -3.90 -4.30 -4.08
N ASN A 41 -4.87 -3.45 -3.76
CA ASN A 41 -5.76 -2.82 -4.75
C ASN A 41 -5.00 -1.87 -5.67
N ALA A 42 -4.15 -0.99 -5.12
CA ALA A 42 -3.39 -0.02 -5.89
C ALA A 42 -2.49 -0.66 -6.97
N PHE A 43 -1.94 -1.86 -6.70
CA PHE A 43 -1.11 -2.58 -7.66
C PHE A 43 -1.95 -3.37 -8.66
N THR A 44 -3.06 -3.97 -8.24
CA THR A 44 -3.98 -4.67 -9.17
C THR A 44 -4.71 -3.70 -10.09
N ASP A 45 -5.02 -2.47 -9.66
CA ASP A 45 -5.59 -1.41 -10.50
C ASP A 45 -4.67 -1.07 -11.70
N LYS A 46 -3.35 -1.09 -11.48
CA LYS A 46 -2.36 -0.83 -12.54
C LYS A 46 -2.21 -2.00 -13.52
N LEU A 47 -2.59 -3.22 -13.12
CA LEU A 47 -2.38 -4.42 -13.93
C LEU A 47 -3.10 -4.38 -15.27
N ALA A 48 -4.35 -3.91 -15.31
CA ALA A 48 -5.10 -3.79 -16.55
C ALA A 48 -4.37 -2.94 -17.60
N GLY A 49 -3.81 -1.80 -17.17
CA GLY A 49 -3.00 -0.94 -18.03
C GLY A 49 -1.69 -1.59 -18.49
N VAL A 50 -1.04 -2.36 -17.62
CA VAL A 50 0.17 -3.13 -17.97
C VAL A 50 -0.15 -4.18 -19.02
N MET A 51 -1.20 -4.99 -18.80
CA MET A 51 -1.61 -6.05 -19.72
C MET A 51 -2.09 -5.50 -21.06
N SER A 52 -2.78 -4.37 -21.06
CA SER A 52 -3.18 -3.69 -22.30
C SER A 52 -1.97 -3.32 -23.17
N LYS A 53 -0.88 -2.84 -22.53
CA LYS A 53 0.37 -2.52 -23.25
C LYS A 53 1.09 -3.77 -23.73
N VAL A 54 1.15 -4.83 -22.93
CA VAL A 54 1.87 -6.07 -23.27
C VAL A 54 1.19 -6.83 -24.38
N LEU A 55 -0.16 -6.93 -24.34
CA LEU A 55 -0.93 -7.74 -25.27
C LEU A 55 -1.49 -6.92 -26.46
N GLY A 56 -1.33 -5.59 -26.45
CA GLY A 56 -1.83 -4.70 -27.52
C GLY A 56 -3.36 -4.63 -27.62
N LYS A 57 -4.07 -4.99 -26.56
CA LYS A 57 -5.54 -5.02 -26.49
C LYS A 57 -5.99 -4.43 -25.15
N GLU A 58 -7.08 -3.67 -25.17
CA GLU A 58 -7.65 -3.10 -23.95
C GLU A 58 -8.07 -4.20 -22.94
N HIS A 59 -7.60 -4.09 -21.73
CA HIS A 59 -8.01 -4.92 -20.59
C HIS A 59 -8.70 -4.04 -19.57
N LYS A 60 -9.89 -4.44 -19.16
CA LYS A 60 -10.66 -3.76 -18.11
C LYS A 60 -10.44 -4.42 -16.77
N LEU A 61 -10.73 -3.69 -15.70
CA LEU A 61 -10.78 -4.20 -14.34
C LEU A 61 -12.23 -4.17 -13.85
N ILE A 62 -12.71 -5.32 -13.38
CA ILE A 62 -13.96 -5.43 -12.62
C ILE A 62 -13.60 -5.75 -11.19
N ASP A 63 -14.22 -5.03 -10.26
CA ASP A 63 -14.05 -5.22 -8.82
C ASP A 63 -15.30 -5.84 -8.21
N PHE A 64 -15.14 -7.02 -7.61
CA PHE A 64 -16.18 -7.75 -6.90
C PHE A 64 -15.78 -7.88 -5.42
N ASN A 65 -16.39 -7.06 -4.55
CA ASN A 65 -16.08 -7.08 -3.13
C ASN A 65 -17.02 -8.03 -2.37
N CYS A 66 -16.48 -9.13 -1.84
CA CYS A 66 -17.23 -10.15 -1.12
C CYS A 66 -17.90 -9.64 0.17
N ALA A 67 -17.37 -8.60 0.80
CA ALA A 67 -17.95 -8.04 2.03
C ALA A 67 -19.23 -7.23 1.79
N SER A 68 -19.52 -6.87 0.54
CA SER A 68 -20.71 -6.09 0.17
C SER A 68 -21.64 -6.77 -0.84
N ARG A 69 -21.34 -8.02 -1.25
CA ARG A 69 -22.05 -8.74 -2.30
C ARG A 69 -22.75 -9.98 -1.79
N MET A 70 -23.82 -10.34 -2.49
CA MET A 70 -24.61 -11.55 -2.24
C MET A 70 -24.36 -12.57 -3.36
N PRO A 71 -24.66 -13.87 -3.16
CA PRO A 71 -24.52 -14.90 -4.21
C PRO A 71 -25.31 -14.57 -5.48
N GLU A 72 -26.47 -13.93 -5.33
CA GLU A 72 -27.37 -13.54 -6.41
C GLU A 72 -26.74 -12.47 -7.32
N ASP A 73 -25.76 -11.70 -6.83
CA ASP A 73 -25.05 -10.69 -7.63
C ASP A 73 -24.27 -11.33 -8.80
N VAL A 74 -23.86 -12.58 -8.67
CA VAL A 74 -23.18 -13.35 -9.72
C VAL A 74 -24.09 -14.43 -10.33
N ALA A 75 -24.85 -15.14 -9.53
CA ALA A 75 -25.74 -16.20 -9.99
C ALA A 75 -26.98 -15.67 -10.72
N GLY A 76 -27.41 -14.43 -10.38
CA GLY A 76 -28.66 -13.85 -10.85
C GLY A 76 -29.87 -14.19 -9.99
N LEU A 77 -30.97 -13.52 -10.27
CA LEU A 77 -32.26 -13.79 -9.62
C LEU A 77 -33.05 -14.81 -10.42
N PRO A 78 -33.60 -15.86 -9.77
CA PRO A 78 -34.43 -16.84 -10.47
C PRO A 78 -35.75 -16.21 -10.92
N TYR A 79 -36.15 -16.49 -12.15
CA TYR A 79 -37.47 -16.15 -12.67
C TYR A 79 -38.04 -17.28 -13.44
N ILE A 80 -39.37 -17.37 -13.47
CA ILE A 80 -40.09 -18.41 -14.18
C ILE A 80 -40.35 -17.95 -15.62
N LYS A 81 -39.77 -18.65 -16.58
CA LYS A 81 -40.11 -18.49 -17.99
C LYS A 81 -41.17 -19.56 -18.37
N LYS A 82 -42.28 -19.08 -18.90
CA LYS A 82 -43.34 -19.96 -19.41
C LYS A 82 -43.34 -19.85 -20.93
N ASP A 83 -43.02 -20.94 -21.61
CA ASP A 83 -43.29 -21.15 -23.03
C ASP A 83 -44.55 -22.03 -23.17
N GLU A 84 -45.15 -22.11 -24.38
CA GLU A 84 -46.46 -22.76 -24.58
C GLU A 84 -46.52 -24.21 -24.06
N GLU A 85 -45.40 -24.94 -24.01
CA GLU A 85 -45.34 -26.33 -23.59
C GLU A 85 -44.47 -26.56 -22.33
N ASN A 86 -43.67 -25.59 -21.86
CA ASN A 86 -42.70 -25.78 -20.79
C ASN A 86 -42.69 -24.63 -19.79
N VAL A 87 -42.46 -24.99 -18.55
CA VAL A 87 -42.20 -24.05 -17.46
C VAL A 87 -40.75 -24.30 -17.00
N THR A 88 -39.88 -23.33 -17.19
CA THR A 88 -38.48 -23.40 -16.80
C THR A 88 -38.10 -22.27 -15.83
N THR A 89 -37.22 -22.58 -14.91
CA THR A 89 -36.57 -21.53 -14.08
C THR A 89 -35.31 -21.06 -14.79
N GLN A 90 -35.21 -19.75 -15.04
CA GLN A 90 -34.03 -19.13 -15.58
C GLN A 90 -33.50 -18.12 -14.56
N PHE A 91 -32.22 -17.71 -14.68
CA PHE A 91 -31.59 -16.75 -13.81
C PHE A 91 -31.29 -15.46 -14.58
N ALA A 92 -31.84 -14.34 -14.11
CA ALA A 92 -31.56 -13.03 -14.67
C ALA A 92 -30.35 -12.44 -13.93
N PRO A 93 -29.21 -12.18 -14.61
CA PRO A 93 -28.05 -11.59 -13.96
C PRO A 93 -28.39 -10.20 -13.43
N ILE A 94 -28.05 -9.89 -12.17
CA ILE A 94 -28.18 -8.55 -11.59
C ILE A 94 -27.11 -7.65 -12.19
N TYR A 95 -25.88 -8.18 -12.32
CA TYR A 95 -24.76 -7.51 -12.94
C TYR A 95 -24.28 -8.35 -14.13
N ASN A 96 -24.37 -7.78 -15.33
CA ASN A 96 -23.86 -8.43 -16.52
C ASN A 96 -22.38 -8.09 -16.71
N TYR A 97 -21.51 -8.79 -16.00
CA TYR A 97 -20.05 -8.56 -16.11
C TYR A 97 -19.52 -8.94 -17.49
N SER A 98 -20.17 -9.85 -18.22
CA SER A 98 -19.78 -10.25 -19.57
C SER A 98 -19.92 -9.13 -20.60
N GLU A 99 -20.82 -8.16 -20.36
CA GLU A 99 -20.98 -6.99 -21.22
C GLU A 99 -19.85 -5.95 -21.07
N GLN A 100 -19.01 -6.08 -20.03
CA GLN A 100 -17.89 -5.15 -19.82
C GLN A 100 -16.77 -5.30 -20.85
N GLY A 101 -16.80 -6.33 -21.66
CA GLY A 101 -15.85 -6.58 -22.75
C GLY A 101 -15.37 -8.02 -22.80
N PRO A 102 -14.64 -8.38 -23.86
CA PRO A 102 -14.23 -9.76 -24.09
C PRO A 102 -13.10 -10.22 -23.16
N GLN A 103 -12.34 -9.29 -22.55
CA GLN A 103 -11.14 -9.62 -21.79
C GLN A 103 -10.86 -8.60 -20.69
N GLY A 104 -10.21 -9.06 -19.62
CA GLY A 104 -9.83 -8.18 -18.52
C GLY A 104 -9.38 -8.93 -17.27
N ILE A 105 -9.50 -8.24 -16.16
CA ILE A 105 -9.15 -8.73 -14.83
C ILE A 105 -10.39 -8.64 -13.96
N PHE A 106 -10.76 -9.77 -13.36
CA PHE A 106 -11.83 -9.86 -12.39
C PHE A 106 -11.21 -10.01 -11.00
N ARG A 107 -11.23 -8.90 -10.23
CA ARG A 107 -10.73 -8.87 -8.86
C ARG A 107 -11.83 -9.24 -7.90
N ILE A 108 -11.59 -10.27 -7.08
CA ILE A 108 -12.45 -10.68 -5.98
C ILE A 108 -11.78 -10.19 -4.69
N ASP A 109 -12.25 -9.07 -4.17
CA ASP A 109 -11.70 -8.45 -2.97
C ASP A 109 -12.39 -8.95 -1.70
N GLU A 110 -11.67 -8.91 -0.58
CA GLU A 110 -12.15 -9.30 0.75
C GLU A 110 -12.76 -10.71 0.78
N MET A 111 -12.13 -11.67 0.07
CA MET A 111 -12.61 -13.06 0.05
C MET A 111 -12.60 -13.74 1.42
N ASP A 112 -11.77 -13.28 2.32
CA ASP A 112 -11.69 -13.74 3.71
C ASP A 112 -12.69 -13.03 4.66
N ARG A 113 -13.49 -12.06 4.14
CA ARG A 113 -14.51 -11.31 4.89
C ARG A 113 -15.85 -11.24 4.13
N PRO A 114 -16.40 -12.34 3.65
CA PRO A 114 -17.62 -12.30 2.87
C PRO A 114 -18.81 -11.88 3.73
N LEU A 115 -19.71 -11.06 3.16
CA LEU A 115 -20.98 -10.69 3.79
C LEU A 115 -21.78 -11.92 4.20
N VAL A 116 -21.83 -12.92 3.31
CA VAL A 116 -22.38 -14.26 3.58
C VAL A 116 -21.42 -15.32 3.01
N LYS A 117 -21.25 -16.44 3.72
CA LYS A 117 -20.30 -17.50 3.33
C LYS A 117 -20.52 -18.05 1.92
N ASN A 118 -21.76 -18.09 1.45
CA ASN A 118 -22.12 -18.68 0.16
C ASN A 118 -21.73 -17.81 -1.05
N VAL A 119 -21.32 -16.54 -0.86
CA VAL A 119 -20.85 -15.71 -1.98
C VAL A 119 -19.57 -16.26 -2.59
N ILE A 120 -18.66 -16.82 -1.77
CA ILE A 120 -17.38 -17.36 -2.25
C ILE A 120 -17.60 -18.53 -3.22
N PRO A 121 -18.33 -19.61 -2.87
CA PRO A 121 -18.62 -20.67 -3.83
C PRO A 121 -19.31 -20.17 -5.10
N ALA A 122 -20.24 -19.22 -5.00
CA ALA A 122 -20.94 -18.67 -6.15
C ALA A 122 -19.97 -17.94 -7.11
N VAL A 123 -19.12 -17.03 -6.59
CA VAL A 123 -18.17 -16.30 -7.42
C VAL A 123 -17.08 -17.20 -8.00
N ILE A 124 -16.67 -18.27 -7.32
CA ILE A 124 -15.71 -19.25 -7.83
C ILE A 124 -16.31 -20.02 -9.00
N LYS A 125 -17.57 -20.50 -8.89
CA LYS A 125 -18.27 -21.17 -10.01
C LYS A 125 -18.42 -20.24 -11.22
N TYR A 126 -18.78 -18.98 -10.98
CA TYR A 126 -18.90 -17.97 -12.02
C TYR A 126 -17.57 -17.67 -12.72
N ALA A 127 -16.52 -17.39 -11.95
CA ALA A 127 -15.31 -16.78 -12.48
C ALA A 127 -14.19 -17.76 -12.85
N ILE A 128 -14.08 -18.90 -12.14
CA ILE A 128 -12.99 -19.88 -12.32
C ILE A 128 -13.50 -21.19 -12.89
N ASP A 129 -14.46 -21.84 -12.23
CA ASP A 129 -14.97 -23.16 -12.66
C ASP A 129 -15.81 -23.02 -13.92
N ARG A 130 -16.51 -21.91 -14.09
CA ARG A 130 -17.37 -21.60 -15.24
C ARG A 130 -18.37 -22.72 -15.54
N THR A 131 -19.04 -23.16 -14.48
CA THR A 131 -19.97 -24.28 -14.53
C THR A 131 -21.44 -23.87 -14.49
N ASP A 132 -21.72 -22.59 -14.31
CA ASP A 132 -23.07 -22.04 -14.30
C ASP A 132 -23.50 -21.57 -15.71
N GLU A 133 -24.78 -21.24 -15.90
CA GLU A 133 -25.32 -20.71 -17.17
C GLU A 133 -24.74 -19.30 -17.47
N ASN A 134 -24.55 -18.48 -16.42
CA ASN A 134 -23.90 -17.18 -16.52
C ASN A 134 -22.47 -17.30 -16.00
N VAL A 135 -21.48 -17.11 -16.87
CA VAL A 135 -20.07 -17.29 -16.54
C VAL A 135 -19.20 -16.16 -17.06
N LEU A 136 -18.12 -15.90 -16.37
CA LEU A 136 -17.12 -14.94 -16.81
C LEU A 136 -16.44 -15.43 -18.11
N PRO A 137 -16.26 -14.59 -19.16
CA PRO A 137 -15.58 -14.98 -20.40
C PRO A 137 -14.16 -15.51 -20.15
N LEU A 138 -13.69 -16.39 -21.06
CA LEU A 138 -12.42 -17.10 -20.88
C LEU A 138 -11.19 -16.20 -20.78
N ASP A 139 -11.20 -15.07 -21.45
CA ASP A 139 -10.07 -14.14 -21.48
C ASP A 139 -10.05 -13.16 -20.29
N TRP A 140 -10.87 -13.42 -19.29
CA TRP A 140 -10.80 -12.71 -18.00
C TRP A 140 -9.95 -13.49 -17.01
N PHE A 141 -8.94 -12.81 -16.45
CA PHE A 141 -8.09 -13.36 -15.40
C PHE A 141 -8.63 -13.03 -14.02
N VAL A 142 -8.59 -13.99 -13.11
CA VAL A 142 -9.16 -13.85 -11.76
C VAL A 142 -8.06 -13.60 -10.74
N ILE A 143 -8.23 -12.55 -9.94
CA ILE A 143 -7.37 -12.24 -8.80
C ILE A 143 -8.21 -12.22 -7.54
N GLY A 144 -7.94 -13.13 -6.61
CA GLY A 144 -8.50 -13.11 -5.26
C GLY A 144 -7.62 -12.30 -4.31
N GLN A 145 -8.23 -11.62 -3.36
CA GLN A 145 -7.51 -10.85 -2.33
C GLN A 145 -8.10 -11.12 -0.95
N GLY A 146 -7.22 -11.14 0.05
CA GLY A 146 -7.58 -11.29 1.45
C GLY A 146 -6.48 -10.76 2.38
N ASN A 147 -6.84 -10.51 3.64
CA ASN A 147 -5.92 -9.97 4.64
C ASN A 147 -5.16 -11.06 5.42
N GLY A 148 -5.65 -12.30 5.39
CA GLY A 148 -5.03 -13.43 6.10
C GLY A 148 -5.47 -13.55 7.57
N CYS A 149 -4.93 -14.58 8.24
CA CYS A 149 -5.37 -14.99 9.58
C CYS A 149 -4.98 -14.01 10.71
N SER A 150 -4.18 -12.98 10.44
CA SER A 150 -3.82 -11.95 11.41
C SER A 150 -4.97 -11.01 11.77
N ASP A 151 -6.00 -10.98 10.95
CA ASP A 151 -7.16 -10.13 11.13
C ASP A 151 -8.31 -10.89 11.81
N ARG A 152 -8.84 -10.37 12.92
CA ARG A 152 -9.81 -11.07 13.80
C ARG A 152 -11.14 -11.41 13.13
N ASP A 153 -11.50 -10.67 12.09
CA ASP A 153 -12.80 -10.79 11.42
C ASP A 153 -12.75 -11.65 10.14
N THR A 154 -11.67 -12.41 9.93
CA THR A 154 -11.50 -13.21 8.72
C THR A 154 -12.09 -14.62 8.85
N VAL A 155 -12.63 -15.12 7.75
CA VAL A 155 -13.13 -16.49 7.60
C VAL A 155 -12.08 -17.31 6.85
N GLU A 156 -11.74 -18.48 7.37
CA GLU A 156 -10.84 -19.38 6.65
C GLU A 156 -11.47 -19.88 5.35
N LEU A 157 -10.74 -19.72 4.24
CA LEU A 157 -11.15 -20.25 2.94
C LEU A 157 -11.05 -21.78 2.94
N SER A 158 -12.05 -22.45 2.35
CA SER A 158 -12.03 -23.90 2.19
C SER A 158 -10.85 -24.37 1.33
N ASN A 159 -10.38 -25.59 1.54
CA ASN A 159 -9.32 -26.19 0.70
C ASN A 159 -9.72 -26.25 -0.78
N HIS A 160 -11.01 -26.43 -1.05
CA HIS A 160 -11.58 -26.42 -2.40
C HIS A 160 -11.39 -25.04 -3.06
N THR A 161 -11.64 -23.96 -2.35
CA THR A 161 -11.40 -22.58 -2.84
C THR A 161 -9.90 -22.31 -3.00
N LYS A 162 -9.10 -22.64 -1.98
CA LYS A 162 -7.64 -22.46 -2.01
C LYS A 162 -7.00 -23.17 -3.21
N GLY A 163 -7.42 -24.37 -3.54
CA GLY A 163 -6.87 -25.17 -4.66
C GLY A 163 -7.13 -24.61 -6.07
N ARG A 164 -7.88 -23.53 -6.19
CA ARG A 164 -8.14 -22.85 -7.48
C ARG A 164 -7.23 -21.68 -7.75
N PHE A 165 -6.37 -21.35 -6.80
CA PHE A 165 -5.49 -20.19 -6.86
C PHE A 165 -4.03 -20.59 -6.68
N VAL A 166 -3.15 -19.83 -7.33
CA VAL A 166 -1.76 -19.71 -6.95
C VAL A 166 -1.68 -18.64 -5.86
N HIS A 167 -1.05 -18.94 -4.73
CA HIS A 167 -1.02 -18.05 -3.58
C HIS A 167 0.30 -17.30 -3.47
N VAL A 168 0.23 -15.98 -3.29
CA VAL A 168 1.38 -15.12 -2.98
C VAL A 168 1.06 -14.28 -1.74
N TYR A 169 2.09 -13.95 -0.98
CA TYR A 169 1.98 -13.18 0.27
C TYR A 169 2.73 -11.87 0.13
N ALA A 170 2.00 -10.77 0.05
CA ALA A 170 2.57 -9.43 0.04
C ALA A 170 2.86 -8.96 1.47
N SER A 171 4.08 -8.49 1.71
CA SER A 171 4.50 -8.00 3.02
C SER A 171 5.23 -6.67 2.90
N LEU A 172 5.04 -5.82 3.92
CA LEU A 172 5.77 -4.57 4.08
C LEU A 172 7.14 -4.76 4.76
N ASN A 173 7.38 -5.93 5.36
CA ASN A 173 8.55 -6.23 6.19
C ASN A 173 9.79 -6.64 5.37
N SER A 174 9.97 -6.09 4.17
CA SER A 174 11.14 -6.38 3.35
C SER A 174 11.80 -5.09 2.86
N ASP A 175 13.11 -5.14 2.62
CA ASP A 175 13.83 -4.00 2.02
C ASP A 175 13.27 -3.61 0.65
N ALA A 176 12.73 -4.57 -0.09
CA ALA A 176 12.04 -4.29 -1.35
C ALA A 176 10.77 -3.47 -1.14
N ALA A 177 9.97 -3.82 -0.14
CA ALA A 177 8.75 -3.08 0.20
C ALA A 177 9.04 -1.67 0.72
N ARG A 178 10.10 -1.50 1.50
CA ARG A 178 10.57 -0.18 1.95
C ARG A 178 10.95 0.71 0.76
N ARG A 179 11.74 0.20 -0.18
CA ARG A 179 12.10 0.93 -1.42
C ARG A 179 10.88 1.23 -2.30
N ASP A 180 9.94 0.32 -2.38
CA ASP A 180 8.68 0.55 -3.11
C ASP A 180 7.90 1.73 -2.51
N MET A 181 7.82 1.81 -1.18
CA MET A 181 7.16 2.92 -0.48
C MET A 181 7.93 4.24 -0.61
N GLU A 182 9.26 4.24 -0.50
CA GLU A 182 10.09 5.43 -0.75
C GLU A 182 9.88 5.98 -2.16
N THR A 183 9.85 5.08 -3.16
CA THR A 183 9.56 5.44 -4.55
C THR A 183 8.16 6.04 -4.67
N TYR A 184 7.18 5.44 -4.01
CA TYR A 184 5.80 5.92 -4.03
C TYR A 184 5.68 7.31 -3.39
N LEU A 185 6.23 7.51 -2.18
CA LEU A 185 6.23 8.81 -1.49
C LEU A 185 6.93 9.90 -2.32
N SER A 186 7.95 9.53 -3.09
CA SER A 186 8.60 10.46 -4.02
C SER A 186 7.70 10.78 -5.22
N THR A 187 6.94 9.81 -5.74
CA THR A 187 6.04 10.00 -6.88
C THR A 187 4.86 10.93 -6.55
N ILE A 188 4.34 10.88 -5.33
CA ILE A 188 3.23 11.75 -4.88
C ILE A 188 3.72 13.08 -4.32
N ASP A 189 5.03 13.34 -4.40
CA ASP A 189 5.68 14.49 -3.77
C ASP A 189 5.22 14.66 -2.30
N ALA A 190 5.40 13.59 -1.53
CA ALA A 190 5.02 13.59 -0.12
C ALA A 190 5.83 14.60 0.69
N ASP A 191 5.24 15.09 1.77
CA ASP A 191 5.88 16.02 2.70
C ASP A 191 7.24 15.46 3.19
N PRO A 192 8.29 16.30 3.28
CA PRO A 192 9.59 15.85 3.75
C PRO A 192 9.58 15.15 5.11
N ALA A 193 8.72 15.57 6.04
CA ALA A 193 8.58 14.94 7.35
C ALA A 193 8.01 13.52 7.25
N ILE A 194 7.09 13.28 6.31
CA ILE A 194 6.54 11.93 6.05
C ILE A 194 7.58 11.03 5.40
N LYS A 195 8.34 11.52 4.43
CA LYS A 195 9.46 10.79 3.81
C LYS A 195 10.51 10.41 4.88
N ALA A 196 10.83 11.34 5.77
CA ALA A 196 11.78 11.11 6.86
C ALA A 196 11.23 10.11 7.89
N LEU A 197 9.97 10.26 8.31
CA LEU A 197 9.33 9.30 9.21
C LEU A 197 9.40 7.87 8.67
N HIS A 198 9.08 7.67 7.38
CA HIS A 198 9.12 6.33 6.76
C HIS A 198 10.52 5.71 6.82
N ARG A 199 11.58 6.49 6.72
CA ARG A 199 12.97 6.00 6.83
C ARG A 199 13.34 5.56 8.23
N ILE A 200 12.90 6.32 9.26
CA ILE A 200 13.22 6.03 10.67
C ILE A 200 12.38 4.86 11.19
N SER A 201 11.09 4.91 10.90
CA SER A 201 10.11 3.96 11.37
C SER A 201 9.30 3.46 10.18
N PRO A 202 9.88 2.56 9.37
CA PRO A 202 9.16 1.97 8.26
C PRO A 202 7.89 1.29 8.79
N VAL A 203 6.82 1.42 8.02
CA VAL A 203 5.57 0.73 8.34
C VAL A 203 5.85 -0.77 8.43
N ALA A 204 5.61 -1.36 9.59
CA ALA A 204 5.68 -2.79 9.82
C ALA A 204 4.26 -3.31 10.10
N SER A 205 3.92 -4.46 9.52
CA SER A 205 2.59 -5.05 9.65
C SER A 205 2.27 -5.57 11.06
N ASP A 206 3.29 -5.88 11.86
CA ASP A 206 3.11 -6.73 13.05
C ASP A 206 2.88 -5.95 14.36
N ASP A 207 3.18 -4.64 14.42
CA ASP A 207 3.14 -3.86 15.69
C ASP A 207 2.09 -2.74 15.71
N CYS A 208 1.16 -2.70 14.78
CA CYS A 208 0.37 -1.50 14.49
C CYS A 208 -1.02 -1.43 15.12
N PHE A 209 -1.35 -2.26 16.09
CA PHE A 209 -2.65 -2.20 16.75
C PHE A 209 -2.63 -1.28 17.97
N SER A 210 -2.71 0.02 17.74
CA SER A 210 -3.33 0.90 18.73
C SER A 210 -4.86 0.80 18.56
N GLU A 211 -5.62 0.97 19.65
CA GLU A 211 -7.10 0.89 19.60
C GLU A 211 -7.75 1.84 18.58
N HIS A 212 -7.06 2.90 18.15
CA HIS A 212 -7.65 4.01 17.38
C HIS A 212 -6.87 4.45 16.15
N ALA A 213 -5.60 4.08 15.99
CA ALA A 213 -4.80 4.51 14.84
C ALA A 213 -3.79 3.45 14.42
N GLN A 214 -3.59 3.28 13.12
CA GLN A 214 -2.67 2.30 12.56
C GLN A 214 -1.62 3.00 11.71
N HIS A 215 -0.35 2.74 11.99
CA HIS A 215 0.76 3.21 11.16
C HIS A 215 0.89 2.30 9.93
N GLN A 216 0.18 2.63 8.85
CA GLN A 216 0.12 1.90 7.59
C GLN A 216 0.43 2.82 6.41
N ASN A 217 0.73 2.27 5.24
CA ASN A 217 0.95 3.07 4.04
C ASN A 217 -0.22 4.03 3.73
N ARG A 218 -1.46 3.55 3.86
CA ARG A 218 -2.66 4.38 3.66
C ARG A 218 -2.75 5.53 4.66
N THR A 219 -2.42 5.29 5.92
CA THR A 219 -2.51 6.32 6.96
C THR A 219 -1.35 7.31 6.89
N LEU A 220 -0.21 6.93 6.32
CA LEU A 220 0.84 7.88 5.94
C LEU A 220 0.38 8.85 4.87
N GLU A 221 -0.40 8.40 3.87
CA GLU A 221 -1.02 9.29 2.88
C GLU A 221 -1.98 10.29 3.55
N PHE A 222 -2.76 9.85 4.54
CA PHE A 222 -3.64 10.76 5.29
C PHE A 222 -2.82 11.82 6.02
N ALA A 223 -1.74 11.44 6.69
CA ALA A 223 -0.86 12.36 7.38
C ALA A 223 -0.19 13.34 6.40
N ASP A 224 0.24 12.89 5.24
CA ASP A 224 0.76 13.73 4.16
C ASP A 224 -0.26 14.79 3.71
N CYS A 225 -1.48 14.36 3.44
CA CYS A 225 -2.57 15.28 3.06
C CYS A 225 -2.87 16.31 4.16
N ILE A 226 -2.86 15.89 5.43
CA ILE A 226 -3.05 16.79 6.58
C ILE A 226 -1.94 17.84 6.63
N LEU A 227 -0.67 17.43 6.46
CA LEU A 227 0.47 18.37 6.45
C LEU A 227 0.40 19.34 5.27
N LYS A 228 0.11 18.87 4.07
CA LYS A 228 -0.09 19.72 2.90
C LYS A 228 -1.18 20.76 3.13
N ALA A 229 -2.32 20.33 3.69
CA ALA A 229 -3.41 21.25 4.04
C ALA A 229 -2.99 22.26 5.13
N PHE A 230 -2.24 21.81 6.14
CA PHE A 230 -1.71 22.69 7.19
C PHE A 230 -0.73 23.74 6.62
N HIS A 231 0.18 23.33 5.73
CA HIS A 231 1.11 24.26 5.09
C HIS A 231 0.40 25.25 4.17
N GLN A 232 -0.59 24.81 3.43
CA GLN A 232 -1.30 25.64 2.45
C GLN A 232 -2.29 26.61 3.10
N TYR A 233 -3.05 26.17 4.12
CA TYR A 233 -4.19 26.91 4.66
C TYR A 233 -4.04 27.32 6.13
N GLY A 234 -2.97 26.88 6.81
CA GLY A 234 -2.81 27.09 8.25
C GLY A 234 -2.86 28.56 8.64
N ASP A 235 -2.21 29.45 7.88
CA ASP A 235 -2.21 30.89 8.14
C ASP A 235 -3.61 31.52 7.98
N ASP A 236 -4.37 31.07 6.98
CA ASP A 236 -5.71 31.58 6.77
C ASP A 236 -6.69 31.10 7.86
N LEU A 237 -6.50 29.87 8.31
CA LEU A 237 -7.27 29.35 9.44
C LEU A 237 -6.95 30.07 10.75
N ARG A 238 -5.67 30.41 11.00
CA ARG A 238 -5.27 31.25 12.17
C ARG A 238 -5.93 32.62 12.13
N LYS A 239 -5.97 33.27 10.96
CA LYS A 239 -6.59 34.60 10.78
C LYS A 239 -8.09 34.61 11.12
N VAL A 240 -8.79 33.51 10.91
CA VAL A 240 -10.22 33.36 11.25
C VAL A 240 -10.43 32.76 12.66
N GLY A 241 -9.38 32.66 13.47
CA GLY A 241 -9.47 32.22 14.85
C GLY A 241 -9.50 30.71 15.07
N CYS A 242 -9.18 29.88 14.05
CA CYS A 242 -9.09 28.43 14.22
C CYS A 242 -7.77 28.06 14.89
N PRO A 243 -7.77 27.23 15.97
CA PRO A 243 -6.57 26.86 16.71
C PRO A 243 -5.81 25.70 16.04
N VAL A 244 -5.40 25.87 14.76
CA VAL A 244 -4.80 24.81 13.94
C VAL A 244 -3.54 24.22 14.53
N ASP A 245 -2.73 25.01 15.21
CA ASP A 245 -1.48 24.55 15.84
C ASP A 245 -1.75 23.58 17.00
N ALA A 246 -2.85 23.81 17.75
CA ALA A 246 -3.24 22.93 18.84
C ALA A 246 -3.83 21.59 18.36
N ILE A 247 -4.44 21.56 17.16
CA ILE A 247 -5.11 20.37 16.65
C ILE A 247 -4.25 19.55 15.70
N LEU A 248 -3.18 20.08 15.13
CA LEU A 248 -2.33 19.38 14.15
C LEU A 248 -1.81 18.05 14.72
N ARG A 249 -1.19 18.09 15.89
CA ARG A 249 -0.63 16.90 16.53
C ARG A 249 -1.70 15.85 16.90
N PRO A 250 -2.83 16.18 17.54
CA PRO A 250 -3.92 15.24 17.74
C PRO A 250 -4.47 14.65 16.45
N LEU A 251 -4.56 15.44 15.38
CA LEU A 251 -5.07 14.99 14.09
C LEU A 251 -4.10 13.98 13.42
N LEU A 252 -2.80 14.27 13.43
CA LEU A 252 -1.77 13.34 12.98
C LEU A 252 -1.77 12.07 13.85
N ALA A 253 -1.92 12.19 15.17
CA ALA A 253 -2.00 11.05 16.07
C ALA A 253 -3.20 10.15 15.77
N GLY A 254 -4.33 10.73 15.37
CA GLY A 254 -5.50 9.98 14.92
C GLY A 254 -5.27 9.23 13.60
N ALA A 255 -4.37 9.71 12.74
CA ALA A 255 -4.03 9.05 11.49
C ALA A 255 -2.96 7.97 11.66
N ILE A 256 -1.83 8.28 12.29
CA ILE A 256 -0.61 7.44 12.30
C ILE A 256 -0.14 7.00 13.69
N GLY A 257 -0.92 7.25 14.72
CA GLY A 257 -0.56 6.96 16.12
C GLY A 257 0.29 8.05 16.78
N VAL A 258 0.26 8.07 18.12
CA VAL A 258 0.87 9.14 18.93
C VAL A 258 2.38 9.24 18.74
N ALA A 259 3.08 8.09 18.72
CA ALA A 259 4.53 8.07 18.57
C ALA A 259 4.97 8.63 17.22
N ALA A 260 4.37 8.17 16.13
CA ALA A 260 4.65 8.64 14.78
C ALA A 260 4.28 10.12 14.59
N ALA A 261 3.15 10.56 15.13
CA ALA A 261 2.75 11.98 15.09
C ALA A 261 3.73 12.91 15.81
N ASN A 262 4.23 12.47 16.96
CA ASN A 262 5.26 13.24 17.68
C ASN A 262 6.53 13.40 16.87
N GLU A 263 6.92 12.32 16.17
CA GLU A 263 8.09 12.32 15.32
C GLU A 263 7.90 13.21 14.10
N VAL A 264 6.72 13.16 13.44
CA VAL A 264 6.41 14.07 12.32
C VAL A 264 6.50 15.53 12.75
N VAL A 265 5.86 15.90 13.88
CA VAL A 265 5.91 17.28 14.38
C VAL A 265 7.35 17.70 14.66
N ARG A 266 8.19 16.82 15.23
CA ARG A 266 9.61 17.07 15.42
C ARG A 266 10.36 17.31 14.10
N LEU A 267 10.02 16.52 13.06
CA LEU A 267 10.66 16.62 11.74
C LEU A 267 10.24 17.88 10.98
N MET A 268 9.06 18.42 11.24
CA MET A 268 8.61 19.69 10.65
C MET A 268 9.49 20.88 11.06
N ASP A 269 10.11 20.83 12.24
CA ASP A 269 11.05 21.86 12.70
C ASP A 269 12.28 22.00 11.77
N PHE A 270 12.55 20.98 10.95
CA PHE A 270 13.67 20.95 10.01
C PHE A 270 13.29 21.36 8.58
N ASN A 271 12.10 21.91 8.39
CA ASN A 271 11.65 22.33 7.07
C ASN A 271 12.60 23.40 6.47
N GLY A 272 13.05 23.17 5.24
CA GLY A 272 14.05 24.03 4.57
C GLY A 272 15.52 23.70 4.90
N LEU A 273 15.79 22.71 5.76
CA LEU A 273 17.12 22.14 5.95
C LEU A 273 17.32 20.91 5.04
N PRO A 274 18.55 20.64 4.57
CA PRO A 274 18.80 19.52 3.66
C PRO A 274 18.49 18.19 4.32
N THR A 275 17.83 17.31 3.59
CA THR A 275 17.59 15.92 4.00
C THR A 275 18.89 15.11 3.97
N LEU A 276 18.94 13.97 4.69
CA LEU A 276 20.10 13.07 4.62
C LEU A 276 20.41 12.66 3.17
N GLY A 277 19.40 12.40 2.34
CA GLY A 277 19.61 12.05 0.93
C GLY A 277 20.26 13.15 0.10
N GLU A 278 19.91 14.41 0.34
CA GLU A 278 20.57 15.57 -0.29
C GLU A 278 22.00 15.72 0.19
N ILE A 279 22.25 15.55 1.49
CA ILE A 279 23.60 15.58 2.08
C ILE A 279 24.48 14.44 1.53
N VAL A 280 23.94 13.26 1.35
CA VAL A 280 24.68 12.11 0.78
C VAL A 280 25.08 12.37 -0.67
N ASN A 281 24.20 13.01 -1.44
CA ASN A 281 24.49 13.40 -2.82
C ASN A 281 25.51 14.56 -2.90
N ASP A 282 25.35 15.57 -2.06
CA ASP A 282 26.26 16.71 -1.96
C ASP A 282 26.35 17.23 -0.50
N PRO A 283 27.39 16.85 0.26
CA PRO A 283 27.55 17.29 1.65
C PRO A 283 27.85 18.79 1.80
N HIS A 284 28.10 19.50 0.71
CA HIS A 284 28.29 20.95 0.71
C HIS A 284 27.02 21.73 0.33
N ALA A 285 25.98 21.04 -0.17
CA ALA A 285 24.70 21.66 -0.47
C ALA A 285 23.89 22.04 0.77
N GLY A 286 23.01 22.99 0.59
CA GLY A 286 22.06 23.43 1.61
C GLY A 286 22.66 24.30 2.72
N THR A 287 21.78 24.84 3.54
CA THR A 287 22.11 25.70 4.68
C THR A 287 22.38 24.88 5.93
N VAL A 288 23.18 25.42 6.81
CA VAL A 288 23.45 24.89 8.16
C VAL A 288 22.65 25.74 9.15
N PRO A 289 21.82 25.15 10.02
CA PRO A 289 21.07 25.93 11.01
C PRO A 289 22.00 26.63 11.98
N THR A 290 21.71 27.89 12.28
CA THR A 290 22.50 28.72 13.19
C THR A 290 21.99 28.68 14.63
N ASP A 291 20.74 28.34 14.86
CA ASP A 291 20.19 28.12 16.21
C ASP A 291 20.77 26.87 16.83
N LEU A 292 21.37 26.97 17.99
CA LEU A 292 22.09 25.89 18.67
C LEU A 292 21.17 24.72 19.03
N SER A 293 19.95 25.00 19.50
CA SER A 293 18.98 23.98 19.89
C SER A 293 18.46 23.21 18.66
N LEU A 294 18.14 23.95 17.60
CA LEU A 294 17.70 23.36 16.31
C LEU A 294 18.83 22.54 15.69
N ALA A 295 20.05 23.08 15.65
CA ALA A 295 21.22 22.41 15.11
C ALA A 295 21.55 21.09 15.84
N THR A 296 21.48 21.09 17.17
CA THR A 296 21.72 19.90 17.99
C THR A 296 20.67 18.80 17.69
N LYS A 297 19.40 19.17 17.66
CA LYS A 297 18.30 18.25 17.33
C LYS A 297 18.45 17.72 15.91
N TYR A 298 18.76 18.60 14.97
CA TYR A 298 18.89 18.25 13.55
C TYR A 298 20.05 17.28 13.31
N ILE A 299 21.26 17.56 13.82
CA ILE A 299 22.41 16.66 13.74
C ILE A 299 22.07 15.30 14.37
N SER A 300 21.48 15.31 15.56
CA SER A 300 21.07 14.08 16.24
C SER A 300 20.14 13.24 15.38
N THR A 301 19.15 13.88 14.76
CA THR A 301 18.17 13.22 13.88
C THR A 301 18.83 12.67 12.62
N LEU A 302 19.71 13.44 11.98
CA LEU A 302 20.46 12.95 10.81
C LEU A 302 21.29 11.70 11.13
N CYS A 303 21.97 11.67 12.29
CA CYS A 303 22.73 10.50 12.73
C CYS A 303 21.84 9.25 12.89
N ASP A 304 20.61 9.42 13.40
CA ASP A 304 19.66 8.32 13.57
C ASP A 304 19.13 7.78 12.21
N PHE A 305 19.24 8.56 11.13
CA PHE A 305 18.81 8.19 9.78
C PHE A 305 19.85 7.41 8.97
N VAL A 306 21.09 7.41 9.40
CA VAL A 306 22.18 6.76 8.66
C VAL A 306 21.98 5.24 8.67
N SER A 307 21.95 4.66 7.48
CA SER A 307 21.71 3.23 7.29
C SER A 307 22.95 2.44 6.84
N CYS A 308 24.00 3.13 6.40
CA CYS A 308 25.23 2.50 5.93
C CYS A 308 26.46 3.40 6.13
N GLU A 309 27.66 2.80 6.08
CA GLU A 309 28.95 3.49 6.28
C GLU A 309 29.19 4.61 5.24
N GLN A 310 28.70 4.45 4.02
CA GLN A 310 28.85 5.48 2.98
C GLN A 310 28.06 6.74 3.32
N GLU A 311 26.81 6.60 3.80
CA GLU A 311 26.01 7.72 4.27
C GLU A 311 26.65 8.40 5.48
N ALA A 312 27.18 7.60 6.42
CA ALA A 312 27.90 8.11 7.58
C ALA A 312 29.09 9.00 7.19
N LYS A 313 29.88 8.59 6.20
CA LYS A 313 31.02 9.37 5.69
C LYS A 313 30.60 10.70 5.05
N GLN A 314 29.50 10.73 4.33
CA GLN A 314 28.98 11.97 3.75
C GLN A 314 28.38 12.89 4.81
N LEU A 315 27.65 12.32 5.77
CA LEU A 315 27.11 13.07 6.89
C LEU A 315 28.22 13.68 7.75
N ALA A 316 29.33 12.97 7.97
CA ALA A 316 30.48 13.51 8.69
C ALA A 316 31.03 14.76 8.03
N LYS A 317 31.13 14.80 6.68
CA LYS A 317 31.56 16.01 5.95
C LYS A 317 30.58 17.17 6.11
N TYR A 318 29.27 16.88 6.14
CA TYR A 318 28.27 17.92 6.40
C TYR A 318 28.33 18.42 7.83
N ILE A 319 28.47 17.52 8.83
CA ILE A 319 28.61 17.90 10.26
C ILE A 319 29.85 18.80 10.50
N ALA A 320 30.93 18.58 9.76
CA ALA A 320 32.15 19.43 9.86
C ALA A 320 31.93 20.90 9.44
N ARG A 321 30.75 21.26 8.90
CA ARG A 321 30.37 22.64 8.56
C ARG A 321 29.77 23.42 9.73
N PHE A 322 29.44 22.73 10.82
CA PHE A 322 28.91 23.36 12.03
C PHE A 322 30.01 23.95 12.92
N SER A 323 29.64 24.63 14.00
CA SER A 323 30.60 25.07 15.00
C SER A 323 31.37 23.89 15.62
N ASP A 324 32.59 24.18 16.14
CA ASP A 324 33.48 23.14 16.72
C ASP A 324 32.76 22.28 17.80
N GLU A 325 31.92 22.91 18.62
CA GLU A 325 31.15 22.23 19.66
C GLU A 325 30.11 21.26 19.07
N LEU A 326 29.33 21.72 18.12
CA LEU A 326 28.30 20.90 17.43
C LEU A 326 28.93 19.81 16.58
N THR A 327 30.05 20.12 15.92
CA THR A 327 30.82 19.14 15.15
C THR A 327 31.30 18.01 16.06
N ARG A 328 31.84 18.32 17.24
CA ARG A 328 32.26 17.30 18.21
C ARG A 328 31.08 16.43 18.65
N VAL A 329 29.95 17.03 19.07
CA VAL A 329 28.77 16.29 19.52
C VAL A 329 28.23 15.40 18.42
N GLY A 330 28.13 15.90 17.20
CA GLY A 330 27.65 15.15 16.04
C GLY A 330 28.58 14.01 15.67
N MET A 331 29.90 14.23 15.67
CA MET A 331 30.90 13.19 15.38
C MET A 331 30.94 12.13 16.46
N ASP A 332 30.84 12.51 17.75
CA ASP A 332 30.77 11.52 18.84
C ASP A 332 29.56 10.60 18.70
N LYS A 333 28.38 11.15 18.39
CA LYS A 333 27.18 10.36 18.14
C LYS A 333 27.34 9.49 16.90
N LEU A 334 27.84 10.03 15.80
CA LEU A 334 28.02 9.29 14.55
C LEU A 334 29.02 8.14 14.72
N ASN A 335 30.13 8.37 15.43
CA ASN A 335 31.12 7.35 15.72
C ASN A 335 30.63 6.28 16.69
N ALA A 336 29.73 6.60 17.59
CA ALA A 336 29.08 5.62 18.46
C ALA A 336 28.22 4.61 17.67
N LEU A 337 27.58 5.09 16.59
CA LEU A 337 26.76 4.28 15.71
C LEU A 337 27.60 3.60 14.59
N TRP A 338 28.63 4.30 14.08
CA TRP A 338 29.46 3.92 12.93
C TRP A 338 30.96 4.12 13.23
N PRO A 339 31.62 3.20 13.96
CA PRO A 339 32.97 3.41 14.56
C PRO A 339 34.12 3.70 13.58
N ASN A 340 33.95 3.46 12.29
CA ASN A 340 35.03 3.64 11.29
C ASN A 340 34.84 4.84 10.35
N THR A 341 33.91 5.72 10.65
CA THR A 341 33.47 6.78 9.72
C THR A 341 34.45 7.97 9.66
N THR A 342 35.20 8.22 10.74
CA THR A 342 36.05 9.40 10.90
C THR A 342 37.58 9.11 10.85
N LYS A 343 37.96 7.89 10.44
CA LYS A 343 39.36 7.49 10.22
C LYS A 343 39.79 7.76 8.77
#